data_5d7d52e15d49c651e369c4afd9c0457d
#
_entry.id   5d7d52e15d49c651e369c4afd9c0457d
#
_cell.length_a   1.000
_cell.length_b   1.000
_cell.length_c   1.000
_cell.angle_alpha   90.00
_cell.angle_beta   90.00
_cell.angle_gamma   90.00
#
_symmetry.space_group_name_H-M   'P 1'
#
loop_
_entity.id
_entity.type
_entity.pdbx_description
1 polymer ?
#
loop_
_entity_poly.entity_id
_entity_poly.type
_entity_poly.pdbx_seq_one_letter_code
_entity_poly.pdbx_strand_id
1 'polypeptide(L)'
;CIRDSAYGDVYKASEMKIPGPGKTELVYTNEAGEETRELIHNFTGAGIIQGQHNVVASIENFAHCCFRYALDTKQDLWFATKDTISKKYDHTFKDIFQDVFEKNYKDAFEKAGIEYFYTLIDDAVARVMKSKGGFIWACKNYDGDVMSDMISSAFGSLAMMTSVLVSPHGYYEYEACLLYTSDAADE
;
A
#
# COMPACT_ATOMS: atom_id res chain seq x y z
N CYS A 1 -1.69 -6.00 -9.93
CA CYS A 1 -1.44 -5.13 -8.77
C CYS A 1 -1.09 -6.00 -7.57
N ILE A 2 -0.06 -5.63 -6.81
CA ILE A 2 0.23 -6.20 -5.50
C ILE A 2 -0.04 -5.12 -4.47
N ARG A 3 -0.90 -5.40 -3.51
CA ARG A 3 -1.19 -4.49 -2.40
C ARG A 3 -0.64 -5.04 -1.08
N ASP A 4 -0.30 -4.15 -0.17
CA ASP A 4 0.19 -4.49 1.16
C ASP A 4 -0.87 -5.25 1.98
N SER A 5 -0.44 -5.89 3.04
CA SER A 5 -1.34 -6.54 3.99
C SER A 5 -2.22 -5.52 4.73
N ALA A 6 -3.40 -5.94 5.18
CA ALA A 6 -4.30 -5.13 6.02
C ALA A 6 -3.82 -5.04 7.49
N TYR A 7 -2.51 -5.02 7.72
CA TYR A 7 -1.92 -4.93 9.05
C TYR A 7 -2.08 -3.52 9.66
N GLY A 8 -1.97 -2.50 8.84
CA GLY A 8 -2.02 -1.10 9.22
C GLY A 8 -2.80 -0.25 8.23
N ASP A 9 -2.33 0.98 8.02
CA ASP A 9 -2.92 1.98 7.13
C ASP A 9 -4.40 2.29 7.46
N VAL A 10 -5.20 2.58 6.44
CA VAL A 10 -6.63 2.91 6.58
C VAL A 10 -7.42 1.75 7.21
N TYR A 11 -7.09 0.50 6.90
CA TYR A 11 -7.81 -0.68 7.38
C TYR A 11 -7.68 -0.94 8.89
N LYS A 12 -6.69 -0.35 9.55
CA LYS A 12 -6.46 -0.43 11.00
C LYS A 12 -6.41 0.96 11.64
N ALA A 13 -7.02 1.94 10.98
CA ALA A 13 -7.10 3.30 11.50
C ALA A 13 -7.98 3.38 12.75
N SER A 14 -7.57 4.26 13.66
CA SER A 14 -8.40 4.68 14.78
C SER A 14 -9.09 5.98 14.45
N GLU A 15 -10.38 6.07 14.73
CA GLU A 15 -11.19 7.25 14.42
C GLU A 15 -11.88 7.81 15.67
N MET A 16 -12.02 9.12 15.71
CA MET A 16 -12.73 9.79 16.79
C MET A 16 -13.54 10.98 16.28
N LYS A 17 -14.82 11.06 16.66
CA LYS A 17 -15.64 12.26 16.46
C LYS A 17 -15.30 13.30 17.50
N ILE A 18 -15.11 14.55 17.07
CA ILE A 18 -14.86 15.70 17.92
C ILE A 18 -16.20 16.45 18.11
N PRO A 19 -16.73 16.53 19.32
CA PRO A 19 -18.09 17.07 19.56
C PRO A 19 -18.16 18.61 19.48
N GLY A 20 -17.04 19.31 19.61
CA GLY A 20 -17.00 20.78 19.64
C GLY A 20 -15.59 21.33 19.67
N PRO A 21 -15.43 22.62 19.97
CA PRO A 21 -14.12 23.27 20.02
C PRO A 21 -13.15 22.58 20.98
N GLY A 22 -11.89 22.45 20.56
CA GLY A 22 -10.86 21.82 21.37
C GLY A 22 -9.59 21.52 20.62
N LYS A 23 -8.56 21.07 21.33
CA LYS A 23 -7.26 20.71 20.79
C LYS A 23 -7.14 19.19 20.65
N THR A 24 -6.58 18.72 19.53
CA THR A 24 -6.21 17.32 19.32
C THR A 24 -4.72 17.19 19.08
N GLU A 25 -4.11 16.18 19.69
CA GLU A 25 -2.68 15.90 19.61
C GLU A 25 -2.43 14.41 19.28
N LEU A 26 -1.36 14.15 18.56
CA LEU A 26 -0.75 12.84 18.47
C LEU A 26 0.26 12.71 19.61
N VAL A 27 0.13 11.67 20.42
CA VAL A 27 1.01 11.41 21.57
C VAL A 27 1.67 10.06 21.41
N TYR A 28 2.98 10.03 21.52
CA TYR A 28 3.77 8.82 21.64
C TYR A 28 4.41 8.78 23.03
N THR A 29 4.17 7.69 23.76
CA THR A 29 4.78 7.45 25.06
C THR A 29 5.71 6.23 24.94
N ASN A 30 6.99 6.39 25.23
CA ASN A 30 7.95 5.30 25.20
C ASN A 30 7.87 4.43 26.47
N GLU A 31 8.64 3.35 26.55
CA GLU A 31 8.66 2.44 27.70
C GLU A 31 9.14 3.10 29.00
N ALA A 32 9.93 4.16 28.90
CA ALA A 32 10.38 4.95 30.07
C ALA A 32 9.34 5.96 30.57
N GLY A 33 8.19 6.06 29.88
CA GLY A 33 7.12 7.01 30.20
C GLY A 33 7.37 8.43 29.66
N GLU A 34 8.37 8.61 28.79
CA GLU A 34 8.61 9.91 28.16
C GLU A 34 7.65 10.12 26.99
N GLU A 35 7.07 11.31 26.91
CA GLU A 35 6.06 11.65 25.91
C GLU A 35 6.60 12.60 24.84
N THR A 36 6.29 12.27 23.59
CA THR A 36 6.43 13.18 22.45
C THR A 36 5.04 13.55 21.96
N ARG A 37 4.78 14.84 21.78
CA ARG A 37 3.46 15.36 21.38
C ARG A 37 3.57 16.17 20.10
N GLU A 38 2.66 15.94 19.16
CA GLU A 38 2.52 16.73 17.94
C GLU A 38 1.07 17.20 17.80
N LEU A 39 0.87 18.52 17.64
CA LEU A 39 -0.45 19.08 17.44
C LEU A 39 -1.02 18.60 16.09
N ILE A 40 -2.20 17.98 16.12
CA ILE A 40 -2.95 17.64 14.91
C ILE A 40 -3.74 18.87 14.46
N HIS A 41 -4.65 19.37 15.32
CA HIS A 41 -5.51 20.50 14.99
C HIS A 41 -6.15 21.16 16.23
N ASN A 42 -6.42 22.46 16.10
CA ASN A 42 -7.27 23.19 17.03
C ASN A 42 -8.66 23.36 16.41
N PHE A 43 -9.61 22.55 16.84
CA PHE A 43 -10.98 22.61 16.34
C PHE A 43 -11.71 23.84 16.89
N THR A 44 -12.40 24.57 16.01
CA THR A 44 -13.29 25.68 16.37
C THR A 44 -14.76 25.25 16.44
N GLY A 45 -15.05 24.01 16.07
CA GLY A 45 -16.37 23.37 16.09
C GLY A 45 -16.27 21.87 16.05
N ALA A 46 -17.36 21.19 15.82
CA ALA A 46 -17.38 19.74 15.66
C ALA A 46 -16.56 19.27 14.45
N GLY A 47 -15.97 18.07 14.56
CA GLY A 47 -15.12 17.51 13.50
C GLY A 47 -14.89 16.01 13.66
N ILE A 48 -13.90 15.50 12.93
CA ILE A 48 -13.47 14.11 12.97
C ILE A 48 -11.95 14.05 12.83
N ILE A 49 -11.32 13.08 13.46
CA ILE A 49 -9.91 12.75 13.25
C ILE A 49 -9.75 11.26 12.96
N GLN A 50 -8.69 10.93 12.23
CA GLN A 50 -8.27 9.57 11.93
C GLN A 50 -6.76 9.45 12.17
N GLY A 51 -6.34 8.40 12.85
CA GLY A 51 -4.94 8.03 13.05
C GLY A 51 -4.64 6.71 12.36
N GLN A 52 -3.59 6.69 11.55
CA GLN A 52 -3.10 5.49 10.87
C GLN A 52 -1.72 5.10 11.43
N HIS A 53 -1.39 3.82 11.35
CA HIS A 53 -0.09 3.30 11.74
C HIS A 53 0.36 2.17 10.81
N ASN A 54 1.66 1.93 10.80
CA ASN A 54 2.24 0.71 10.25
C ASN A 54 3.53 0.40 11.03
N VAL A 55 4.06 -0.81 10.89
CA VAL A 55 5.35 -1.18 11.48
C VAL A 55 6.37 -1.46 10.39
N VAL A 56 7.61 -1.07 10.64
CA VAL A 56 8.74 -1.22 9.70
C VAL A 56 8.86 -2.64 9.18
N ALA A 57 8.80 -3.64 10.07
CA ALA A 57 8.89 -5.05 9.70
C ALA A 57 7.80 -5.50 8.72
N SER A 58 6.57 -4.95 8.83
CA SER A 58 5.50 -5.25 7.87
C SER A 58 5.80 -4.66 6.49
N ILE A 59 6.30 -3.43 6.46
CA ILE A 59 6.69 -2.75 5.20
C ILE A 59 7.86 -3.48 4.52
N GLU A 60 8.87 -3.90 5.29
CA GLU A 60 10.00 -4.69 4.78
C GLU A 60 9.54 -6.02 4.19
N ASN A 61 8.66 -6.74 4.90
CA ASN A 61 8.08 -7.98 4.41
C ASN A 61 7.31 -7.79 3.10
N PHE A 62 6.51 -6.73 3.01
CA PHE A 62 5.81 -6.36 1.79
C PHE A 62 6.79 -6.09 0.64
N ALA A 63 7.85 -5.32 0.87
CA ALA A 63 8.88 -5.07 -0.13
C ALA A 63 9.54 -6.37 -0.61
N HIS A 64 9.91 -7.26 0.31
CA HIS A 64 10.47 -8.57 -0.04
C HIS A 64 9.51 -9.43 -0.87
N CYS A 65 8.22 -9.45 -0.54
CA CYS A 65 7.21 -10.15 -1.34
C CYS A 65 7.15 -9.60 -2.76
N CYS A 66 7.12 -8.27 -2.92
CA CYS A 66 7.06 -7.63 -4.23
C CYS A 66 8.29 -7.95 -5.08
N PHE A 67 9.49 -7.83 -4.53
CA PHE A 67 10.74 -8.07 -5.26
C PHE A 67 10.91 -9.54 -5.66
N ARG A 68 10.57 -10.48 -4.77
CA ARG A 68 10.60 -11.92 -5.11
C ARG A 68 9.62 -12.25 -6.22
N TYR A 69 8.39 -11.76 -6.12
CA TYR A 69 7.38 -12.00 -7.14
C TYR A 69 7.78 -11.41 -8.50
N ALA A 70 8.41 -10.23 -8.51
CA ALA A 70 8.93 -9.63 -9.73
C ALA A 70 10.02 -10.49 -10.38
N LEU A 71 10.96 -11.04 -9.60
CA LEU A 71 11.98 -11.97 -10.09
C LEU A 71 11.39 -13.27 -10.61
N ASP A 72 10.42 -13.85 -9.91
CA ASP A 72 9.78 -15.12 -10.28
C ASP A 72 9.00 -14.98 -11.60
N THR A 73 8.31 -13.85 -11.78
CA THR A 73 7.53 -13.56 -13.00
C THR A 73 8.33 -12.87 -14.09
N LYS A 74 9.56 -12.44 -13.82
CA LYS A 74 10.43 -11.67 -14.72
C LYS A 74 9.74 -10.41 -15.26
N GLN A 75 9.11 -9.65 -14.37
CA GLN A 75 8.40 -8.42 -14.69
C GLN A 75 9.01 -7.24 -13.94
N ASP A 76 8.98 -6.07 -14.57
CA ASP A 76 9.36 -4.82 -13.90
C ASP A 76 8.48 -4.57 -12.67
N LEU A 77 9.04 -3.91 -11.67
CA LEU A 77 8.33 -3.56 -10.46
C LEU A 77 8.21 -2.04 -10.32
N TRP A 78 6.98 -1.55 -10.32
CA TRP A 78 6.65 -0.16 -10.02
C TRP A 78 6.10 -0.07 -8.61
N PHE A 79 6.71 0.74 -7.76
CA PHE A 79 6.17 1.05 -6.45
C PHE A 79 5.69 2.50 -6.41
N ALA A 80 4.50 2.74 -5.87
CA ALA A 80 3.91 4.07 -5.87
C ALA A 80 3.25 4.41 -4.54
N THR A 81 3.51 5.63 -4.07
CA THR A 81 2.84 6.27 -2.93
C THR A 81 2.68 7.76 -3.20
N LYS A 82 2.21 8.55 -2.22
CA LYS A 82 2.12 10.01 -2.32
C LYS A 82 3.04 10.70 -1.31
N ASP A 83 4.33 10.41 -1.34
CA ASP A 83 5.33 10.93 -0.39
C ASP A 83 5.49 12.46 -0.42
N THR A 84 5.07 13.11 -1.49
CA THR A 84 5.04 14.59 -1.58
C THR A 84 3.98 15.22 -0.67
N ILE A 85 2.95 14.48 -0.29
CA ILE A 85 1.89 14.89 0.64
C ILE A 85 2.11 14.25 2.01
N SER A 86 2.23 12.93 2.05
CA SER A 86 2.50 12.14 3.26
C SER A 86 4.01 12.02 3.48
N LYS A 87 4.63 13.12 3.90
CA LYS A 87 6.09 13.30 3.92
C LYS A 87 6.85 12.44 4.92
N LYS A 88 6.17 11.90 5.93
CA LYS A 88 6.75 10.94 6.88
C LYS A 88 6.27 9.53 6.58
N TYR A 89 4.98 9.33 6.53
CA TYR A 89 4.37 8.01 6.40
C TYR A 89 4.70 7.33 5.06
N ASP A 90 4.30 7.94 3.95
CA ASP A 90 4.56 7.39 2.61
C ASP A 90 6.05 7.43 2.23
N HIS A 91 6.78 8.44 2.73
CA HIS A 91 8.21 8.53 2.53
C HIS A 91 8.96 7.38 3.20
N THR A 92 8.51 6.94 4.39
CA THR A 92 9.07 5.75 5.06
C THR A 92 8.90 4.49 4.21
N PHE A 93 7.76 4.29 3.59
CA PHE A 93 7.56 3.17 2.65
C PHE A 93 8.55 3.22 1.48
N LYS A 94 8.70 4.39 0.87
CA LYS A 94 9.65 4.60 -0.23
C LYS A 94 11.07 4.28 0.18
N ASP A 95 11.52 4.78 1.31
CA ASP A 95 12.89 4.57 1.80
C ASP A 95 13.16 3.11 2.11
N ILE A 96 12.21 2.42 2.76
CA ILE A 96 12.34 0.99 3.06
C ILE A 96 12.39 0.16 1.77
N PHE A 97 11.52 0.43 0.80
CA PHE A 97 11.58 -0.27 -0.49
C PHE A 97 12.92 -0.06 -1.20
N GLN A 98 13.44 1.18 -1.22
CA GLN A 98 14.72 1.50 -1.81
C GLN A 98 15.87 0.77 -1.10
N ASP A 99 15.89 0.81 0.22
CA ASP A 99 16.89 0.13 1.05
C ASP A 99 16.90 -1.40 0.84
N VAL A 100 15.72 -2.02 0.85
CA VAL A 100 15.57 -3.46 0.61
C VAL A 100 16.02 -3.83 -0.80
N PHE A 101 15.67 -3.02 -1.80
CA PHE A 101 16.11 -3.22 -3.18
C PHE A 101 17.63 -3.19 -3.30
N GLU A 102 18.26 -2.10 -2.84
CA GLU A 102 19.70 -1.91 -2.99
C GLU A 102 20.52 -2.98 -2.27
N LYS A 103 20.06 -3.39 -1.07
CA LYS A 103 20.78 -4.36 -0.25
C LYS A 103 20.61 -5.80 -0.72
N ASN A 104 19.47 -6.16 -1.32
CA ASN A 104 19.14 -7.59 -1.50
C ASN A 104 18.78 -7.97 -2.94
N TYR A 105 18.34 -7.05 -3.78
CA TYR A 105 17.72 -7.42 -5.07
C TYR A 105 18.35 -6.79 -6.30
N LYS A 106 19.10 -5.72 -6.16
CA LYS A 106 19.67 -4.95 -7.27
C LYS A 106 20.40 -5.83 -8.29
N ASP A 107 21.37 -6.62 -7.83
CA ASP A 107 22.16 -7.50 -8.70
C ASP A 107 21.30 -8.58 -9.38
N ALA A 108 20.27 -9.08 -8.68
CA ALA A 108 19.36 -10.09 -9.22
C ALA A 108 18.45 -9.49 -10.30
N PHE A 109 17.97 -8.27 -10.12
CA PHE A 109 17.18 -7.53 -11.09
C PHE A 109 18.00 -7.22 -12.35
N GLU A 110 19.24 -6.74 -12.19
CA GLU A 110 20.16 -6.49 -13.31
C GLU A 110 20.41 -7.77 -14.11
N LYS A 111 20.66 -8.91 -13.45
CA LYS A 111 20.85 -10.21 -14.11
C LYS A 111 19.60 -10.73 -14.81
N ALA A 112 18.42 -10.43 -14.25
CA ALA A 112 17.13 -10.82 -14.83
C ALA A 112 16.68 -9.90 -15.97
N GLY A 113 17.30 -8.73 -16.14
CA GLY A 113 16.94 -7.72 -17.13
C GLY A 113 15.60 -7.05 -16.85
N ILE A 114 15.24 -6.91 -15.56
CA ILE A 114 14.02 -6.24 -15.10
C ILE A 114 14.37 -5.02 -14.26
N GLU A 115 13.46 -4.06 -14.21
CA GLU A 115 13.67 -2.78 -13.55
C GLU A 115 12.77 -2.60 -12.33
N TYR A 116 13.30 -1.91 -11.33
CA TYR A 116 12.53 -1.36 -10.21
C TYR A 116 12.59 0.16 -10.24
N PHE A 117 11.45 0.82 -10.07
CA PHE A 117 11.43 2.25 -9.81
C PHE A 117 10.25 2.66 -8.93
N TYR A 118 10.48 3.75 -8.20
CA TYR A 118 9.47 4.45 -7.44
C TYR A 118 8.89 5.62 -8.24
N THR A 119 7.57 5.84 -8.14
CA THR A 119 6.91 7.01 -8.71
C THR A 119 5.75 7.47 -7.81
N LEU A 120 5.23 8.68 -8.04
CA LEU A 120 4.04 9.13 -7.35
C LEU A 120 2.81 8.38 -7.86
N ILE A 121 1.84 8.12 -6.97
CA ILE A 121 0.65 7.31 -7.29
C ILE A 121 -0.15 7.89 -8.46
N ASP A 122 -0.28 9.21 -8.56
CA ASP A 122 -0.97 9.90 -9.65
C ASP A 122 -0.21 9.78 -10.98
N ASP A 123 1.13 9.81 -10.97
CA ASP A 123 1.94 9.55 -12.16
C ASP A 123 1.84 8.07 -12.57
N ALA A 124 1.85 7.15 -11.61
CA ALA A 124 1.64 5.73 -11.87
C ALA A 124 0.30 5.48 -12.60
N VAL A 125 -0.79 6.08 -12.14
CA VAL A 125 -2.11 5.99 -12.81
C VAL A 125 -2.01 6.43 -14.28
N ALA A 126 -1.37 7.58 -14.53
CA ALA A 126 -1.21 8.08 -15.91
C ALA A 126 -0.34 7.17 -16.79
N ARG A 127 0.67 6.52 -16.20
CA ARG A 127 1.56 5.56 -16.90
C ARG A 127 0.85 4.25 -17.21
N VAL A 128 0.13 3.70 -16.24
CA VAL A 128 -0.61 2.44 -16.38
C VAL A 128 -1.59 2.51 -17.54
N MET A 129 -2.36 3.60 -17.64
CA MET A 129 -3.35 3.80 -18.71
C MET A 129 -2.74 3.87 -20.12
N LYS A 130 -1.46 4.15 -20.23
CA LYS A 130 -0.72 4.25 -21.50
C LYS A 130 0.21 3.08 -21.76
N SER A 131 0.34 2.17 -20.79
CA SER A 131 1.28 1.06 -20.85
C SER A 131 0.75 -0.10 -21.69
N LYS A 132 1.67 -0.94 -22.14
CA LYS A 132 1.35 -2.22 -22.81
C LYS A 132 1.21 -3.37 -21.81
N GLY A 133 1.31 -3.11 -20.51
CA GLY A 133 1.39 -4.14 -19.48
C GLY A 133 2.80 -4.74 -19.33
N GLY A 134 2.90 -5.89 -18.68
CA GLY A 134 4.18 -6.59 -18.47
C GLY A 134 4.96 -6.09 -17.25
N PHE A 135 4.30 -5.48 -16.29
CA PHE A 135 4.89 -4.99 -15.04
C PHE A 135 4.00 -5.30 -13.85
N ILE A 136 4.59 -5.27 -12.68
CA ILE A 136 3.92 -5.35 -11.39
C ILE A 136 3.81 -3.93 -10.83
N TRP A 137 2.60 -3.57 -10.41
CA TRP A 137 2.39 -2.32 -9.68
C TRP A 137 2.13 -2.61 -8.21
N ALA A 138 3.10 -2.27 -7.37
CA ALA A 138 3.02 -2.40 -5.92
C ALA A 138 2.41 -1.12 -5.32
N CYS A 139 1.43 -1.29 -4.44
CA CYS A 139 0.69 -0.21 -3.80
C CYS A 139 0.49 -0.52 -2.31
N LYS A 140 0.34 0.50 -1.49
CA LYS A 140 -0.26 0.34 -0.16
C LYS A 140 -1.64 -0.28 -0.28
N ASN A 141 -2.13 -0.91 0.78
CA ASN A 141 -3.35 -1.73 0.72
C ASN A 141 -4.54 -0.98 0.08
N TYR A 142 -4.94 0.17 0.62
CA TYR A 142 -6.07 0.94 0.10
C TYR A 142 -5.87 1.43 -1.33
N ASP A 143 -4.68 1.95 -1.64
CA ASP A 143 -4.34 2.40 -3.00
C ASP A 143 -4.46 1.22 -3.98
N GLY A 144 -3.93 0.05 -3.62
CA GLY A 144 -4.01 -1.17 -4.42
C GLY A 144 -5.42 -1.70 -4.58
N ASP A 145 -6.24 -1.59 -3.56
CA ASP A 145 -7.67 -1.96 -3.59
C ASP A 145 -8.41 -1.17 -4.67
N VAL A 146 -8.36 0.15 -4.57
CA VAL A 146 -9.04 1.04 -5.52
C VAL A 146 -8.46 0.91 -6.94
N MET A 147 -7.13 0.84 -7.07
CA MET A 147 -6.47 0.81 -8.38
C MET A 147 -6.66 -0.53 -9.10
N SER A 148 -6.68 -1.66 -8.38
CA SER A 148 -6.95 -2.95 -8.99
C SER A 148 -8.37 -3.04 -9.54
N ASP A 149 -9.35 -2.53 -8.82
CA ASP A 149 -10.75 -2.49 -9.25
C ASP A 149 -10.93 -1.58 -10.47
N MET A 150 -10.31 -0.41 -10.46
CA MET A 150 -10.34 0.51 -11.59
C MET A 150 -9.79 -0.14 -12.87
N ILE A 151 -8.62 -0.80 -12.78
CA ILE A 151 -7.99 -1.46 -13.92
C ILE A 151 -8.84 -2.63 -14.41
N SER A 152 -9.34 -3.47 -13.49
CA SER A 152 -10.18 -4.61 -13.86
C SER A 152 -11.45 -4.19 -14.58
N SER A 153 -12.09 -3.12 -14.10
CA SER A 153 -13.28 -2.55 -14.73
C SER A 153 -12.99 -1.97 -16.13
N ALA A 154 -11.78 -1.44 -16.36
CA ALA A 154 -11.38 -0.88 -17.64
C ALA A 154 -11.10 -1.97 -18.71
N PHE A 155 -10.67 -3.16 -18.29
CA PHE A 155 -10.27 -4.25 -19.19
C PHE A 155 -11.23 -5.45 -19.19
N GLY A 156 -12.30 -5.41 -18.43
CA GLY A 156 -13.25 -6.51 -18.35
C GLY A 156 -14.27 -6.33 -17.24
N SER A 157 -14.34 -7.32 -16.35
CA SER A 157 -15.25 -7.33 -15.20
C SER A 157 -14.46 -7.58 -13.92
N LEU A 158 -14.93 -6.99 -12.82
CA LEU A 158 -14.42 -7.29 -11.48
C LEU A 158 -14.46 -8.80 -11.17
N ALA A 159 -15.48 -9.51 -11.69
CA ALA A 159 -15.60 -10.96 -11.52
C ALA A 159 -14.46 -11.77 -12.16
N MET A 160 -13.67 -11.18 -13.03
CA MET A 160 -12.49 -11.82 -13.63
C MET A 160 -11.20 -11.62 -12.85
N MET A 161 -11.24 -10.83 -11.77
CA MET A 161 -10.09 -10.65 -10.90
C MET A 161 -9.81 -11.90 -10.07
N THR A 162 -8.55 -12.31 -10.06
CA THR A 162 -8.05 -13.30 -9.11
C THR A 162 -7.29 -12.59 -8.00
N SER A 163 -7.50 -12.99 -6.76
CA SER A 163 -6.76 -12.52 -5.60
C SER A 163 -5.86 -13.62 -5.07
N VAL A 164 -4.64 -13.26 -4.74
CA VAL A 164 -3.64 -14.16 -4.14
C VAL A 164 -3.01 -13.46 -2.96
N LEU A 165 -3.11 -14.06 -1.79
CA LEU A 165 -2.36 -13.66 -0.61
C LEU A 165 -0.99 -14.35 -0.62
N VAL A 166 0.06 -13.57 -0.49
CA VAL A 166 1.44 -14.06 -0.51
C VAL A 166 2.08 -13.85 0.85
N SER A 167 2.49 -14.94 1.49
CA SER A 167 3.28 -14.88 2.72
C SER A 167 4.74 -14.55 2.40
N PRO A 168 5.44 -13.77 3.25
CA PRO A 168 6.88 -13.57 3.14
C PRO A 168 7.68 -14.88 3.25
N HIS A 169 7.06 -15.97 3.71
CA HIS A 169 7.66 -17.30 3.81
C HIS A 169 7.39 -18.21 2.60
N GLY A 170 6.76 -17.69 1.53
CA GLY A 170 6.54 -18.43 0.29
C GLY A 170 5.24 -19.24 0.23
N TYR A 171 4.29 -18.99 1.12
CA TYR A 171 2.96 -19.60 1.05
C TYR A 171 2.03 -18.70 0.23
N TYR A 172 1.12 -19.34 -0.51
CA TYR A 172 0.12 -18.67 -1.34
C TYR A 172 -1.27 -19.11 -0.91
N GLU A 173 -2.18 -18.16 -0.76
CA GLU A 173 -3.59 -18.40 -0.57
C GLU A 173 -4.36 -17.73 -1.71
N TYR A 174 -5.16 -18.51 -2.42
CA TYR A 174 -5.96 -18.04 -3.55
C TYR A 174 -7.40 -17.88 -3.10
N GLU A 175 -7.96 -16.72 -3.33
CA GLU A 175 -9.36 -16.42 -3.06
C GLU A 175 -10.03 -15.76 -4.27
N ALA A 176 -11.36 -15.92 -4.38
CA ALA A 176 -12.13 -15.15 -5.33
C ALA A 176 -12.23 -13.70 -4.83
N CYS A 177 -11.88 -12.74 -5.67
CA CYS A 177 -11.82 -11.32 -5.29
C CYS A 177 -13.20 -10.73 -4.89
N LEU A 178 -14.30 -11.37 -5.29
CA LEU A 178 -15.66 -10.88 -5.11
C LEU A 178 -16.61 -12.02 -4.65
N LEU A 179 -16.52 -12.38 -3.38
CA LEU A 179 -17.51 -13.28 -2.76
C LEU A 179 -18.90 -12.65 -2.64
N TYR A 180 -19.00 -11.32 -2.63
CA TYR A 180 -20.29 -10.59 -2.46
C TYR A 180 -21.04 -10.30 -3.75
N THR A 181 -20.44 -10.44 -4.91
CA THR A 181 -21.12 -10.19 -6.21
C THR A 181 -21.53 -11.45 -6.94
N SER A 182 -21.25 -12.64 -6.39
CA SER A 182 -21.83 -13.88 -6.90
C SER A 182 -23.34 -13.97 -6.68
N ASP A 183 -23.90 -13.21 -5.73
CA ASP A 183 -25.34 -13.10 -5.52
C ASP A 183 -26.07 -12.30 -6.64
N ALA A 184 -25.35 -11.56 -7.47
CA ALA A 184 -25.93 -10.85 -8.60
C ALA A 184 -26.18 -11.75 -9.84
N ALA A 185 -25.86 -13.03 -9.75
CA ALA A 185 -26.11 -14.02 -10.82
C ALA A 185 -27.43 -14.78 -10.62
N ASP A 186 -28.18 -14.52 -9.54
CA ASP A 186 -29.47 -15.17 -9.22
C ASP A 186 -30.67 -14.26 -9.48
N GLU A 187 -30.55 -13.17 -10.26
CA GLU A 187 -31.65 -12.38 -10.77
C GLU A 187 -31.84 -12.58 -12.29
#